data_0d0348ad1bc864ce2cfb012b04347626
#
_entry.id   0d0348ad1bc864ce2cfb012b04347626
#
_cell.length_a   1.000
_cell.length_b   1.000
_cell.length_c   1.000
_cell.angle_alpha   90.00
_cell.angle_beta   90.00
_cell.angle_gamma   90.00
#
_symmetry.space_group_name_H-M   'P 1'
#
loop_
_entity.id
_entity.type
_entity.pdbx_description
1 polymer ?
#
loop_
_entity_poly.entity_id
_entity_poly.type
_entity_poly.pdbx_seq_one_letter_code
_entity_poly.pdbx_strand_id
1 'polypeptide(L)'
;MTRTIQSQSLRRLWLLVAIAAAYFVAGRLGLRLAVVNPSATAVWPPTGIALAALLLAGYDVWPAIMVGAFLVNLTTTGAVPSAVAIAAGNTLEGLLGAYLVNRFARGRRVGERARDAFTLAVLAGMVSTAVSATAGVLAISLGGLAGWSDFGSIWLTWWLGDAVGDLVVAPAVLFWALHPRVHWTRRQTLEAAALLLGVVVVGTAVFDGLFPWRDRHYPLEFLSVPLLLWAAFRFEPREAATAVLVLAGVAIAGTLSGFGPFARPTYDESLLLVQAFTGVTAIMTLVLAAAVAERREAQERLRRLAVSDPLTGLSNYRQLVQALETEIKRSSRTDRPFAVVLMDLDGLKTINDRFGHLVGSLALRRVAETLLGSCRGIDTAARFGGDEFALVLPETGDAAAWHVARRIADRVSRDGEQPVISVSVGVAVHPRDGASLEGLLNAADRSLYDTKSRRRQRAHAS
;
A
#
# COMPACT_ATOMS: atom_id res chain seq x y z
N MET A 1 -24.71 -7.79 -27.06
CA MET A 1 -23.63 -6.81 -27.29
C MET A 1 -24.07 -5.35 -27.04
N THR A 2 -25.21 -4.91 -27.51
CA THR A 2 -25.72 -3.51 -27.32
C THR A 2 -25.98 -3.11 -25.86
N ARG A 3 -26.55 -3.98 -24.99
CA ARG A 3 -26.81 -3.68 -23.58
C ARG A 3 -25.54 -3.49 -22.75
N THR A 4 -24.45 -4.20 -23.07
CA THR A 4 -23.16 -4.10 -22.35
C THR A 4 -22.44 -2.79 -22.69
N ILE A 5 -22.51 -2.35 -23.96
CA ILE A 5 -21.91 -1.09 -24.43
C ILE A 5 -22.66 0.10 -23.81
N GLN A 6 -23.98 0.04 -23.75
CA GLN A 6 -24.82 1.09 -23.19
C GLN A 6 -24.63 1.22 -21.66
N SER A 7 -24.38 0.13 -20.94
CA SER A 7 -24.09 0.16 -19.50
C SER A 7 -22.67 0.73 -19.20
N GLN A 8 -21.71 0.50 -20.09
CA GLN A 8 -20.36 1.04 -19.94
C GLN A 8 -20.32 2.56 -20.21
N SER A 9 -21.00 3.02 -21.25
CA SER A 9 -21.10 4.47 -21.55
C SER A 9 -21.82 5.25 -20.46
N LEU A 10 -22.88 4.67 -19.88
CA LEU A 10 -23.61 5.28 -18.77
C LEU A 10 -22.75 5.37 -17.50
N ARG A 11 -22.00 4.33 -17.16
CA ARG A 11 -21.06 4.35 -16.03
C ARG A 11 -19.96 5.40 -16.20
N ARG A 12 -19.42 5.54 -17.42
CA ARG A 12 -18.42 6.56 -17.73
C ARG A 12 -19.01 7.97 -17.59
N LEU A 13 -20.22 8.21 -18.07
CA LEU A 13 -20.90 9.49 -17.89
C LEU A 13 -21.08 9.85 -16.41
N TRP A 14 -21.55 8.91 -15.59
CA TRP A 14 -21.70 9.12 -14.16
C TRP A 14 -20.38 9.42 -13.46
N LEU A 15 -19.29 8.77 -13.88
CA LEU A 15 -17.94 9.05 -13.35
C LEU A 15 -17.52 10.49 -13.68
N LEU A 16 -17.71 10.94 -14.93
CA LEU A 16 -17.38 12.31 -15.34
C LEU A 16 -18.20 13.34 -14.55
N VAL A 17 -19.51 13.10 -14.40
CA VAL A 17 -20.40 13.97 -13.62
C VAL A 17 -19.96 14.02 -12.15
N ALA A 18 -19.62 12.87 -11.54
CA ALA A 18 -19.17 12.81 -10.18
C ALA A 18 -17.85 13.57 -9.95
N ILE A 19 -16.89 13.43 -10.87
CA ILE A 19 -15.61 14.17 -10.82
C ILE A 19 -15.84 15.68 -10.96
N ALA A 20 -16.64 16.11 -11.94
CA ALA A 20 -16.95 17.52 -12.13
C ALA A 20 -17.66 18.13 -10.91
N ALA A 21 -18.63 17.40 -10.34
CA ALA A 21 -19.33 17.80 -9.13
C ALA A 21 -18.40 17.87 -7.91
N ALA A 22 -17.55 16.86 -7.71
CA ALA A 22 -16.57 16.86 -6.63
C ALA A 22 -15.58 18.03 -6.74
N TYR A 23 -15.07 18.28 -7.95
CA TYR A 23 -14.21 19.43 -8.25
C TYR A 23 -14.93 20.73 -7.92
N PHE A 24 -16.17 20.93 -8.42
CA PHE A 24 -16.97 22.11 -8.18
C PHE A 24 -17.24 22.36 -6.71
N VAL A 25 -17.74 21.36 -5.98
CA VAL A 25 -18.06 21.47 -4.55
C VAL A 25 -16.80 21.78 -3.74
N ALA A 26 -15.69 21.06 -4.01
CA ALA A 26 -14.42 21.29 -3.33
C ALA A 26 -13.87 22.70 -3.63
N GLY A 27 -14.01 23.19 -4.87
CA GLY A 27 -13.63 24.54 -5.24
C GLY A 27 -14.48 25.59 -4.52
N ARG A 28 -15.80 25.42 -4.46
CA ARG A 28 -16.69 26.34 -3.72
C ARG A 28 -16.39 26.35 -2.22
N LEU A 29 -16.05 25.21 -1.63
CA LEU A 29 -15.64 25.14 -0.23
C LEU A 29 -14.27 25.82 -0.02
N GLY A 30 -13.30 25.57 -0.91
CA GLY A 30 -12.00 26.24 -0.88
C GLY A 30 -12.11 27.77 -0.96
N LEU A 31 -12.94 28.27 -1.86
CA LEU A 31 -13.15 29.73 -2.01
C LEU A 31 -13.83 30.40 -0.82
N ARG A 32 -14.58 29.65 0.03
CA ARG A 32 -15.07 30.21 1.30
C ARG A 32 -13.94 30.53 2.28
N LEU A 33 -12.75 29.94 2.06
CA LEU A 33 -11.54 30.21 2.83
C LEU A 33 -10.63 31.23 2.14
N ALA A 34 -11.07 31.84 0.99
CA ALA A 34 -10.34 32.87 0.28
C ALA A 34 -10.50 34.21 0.99
N VAL A 35 -9.41 34.77 1.50
CA VAL A 35 -9.44 36.02 2.29
C VAL A 35 -8.68 37.14 1.58
N VAL A 36 -7.60 36.83 0.85
CA VAL A 36 -6.69 37.80 0.23
C VAL A 36 -7.19 38.26 -1.14
N ASN A 37 -7.54 37.29 -1.98
CA ASN A 37 -8.11 37.48 -3.29
C ASN A 37 -9.21 36.48 -3.52
N PRO A 38 -10.36 36.82 -4.08
CA PRO A 38 -11.44 35.86 -4.34
C PRO A 38 -11.03 34.63 -5.11
N SER A 39 -9.85 34.63 -5.76
CA SER A 39 -9.32 33.55 -6.57
C SER A 39 -8.11 32.85 -5.97
N ALA A 40 -7.59 33.27 -4.77
CA ALA A 40 -6.43 32.66 -4.12
C ALA A 40 -6.77 32.16 -2.71
N THR A 41 -6.52 30.88 -2.43
CA THR A 41 -6.89 30.20 -1.20
C THR A 41 -5.70 29.56 -0.51
N ALA A 42 -5.80 29.30 0.81
CA ALA A 42 -4.78 28.60 1.58
C ALA A 42 -4.48 27.17 1.07
N VAL A 43 -5.46 26.52 0.54
CA VAL A 43 -5.38 25.21 -0.13
C VAL A 43 -6.40 25.18 -1.26
N TRP A 44 -6.03 24.58 -2.37
CA TRP A 44 -6.94 24.36 -3.48
C TRP A 44 -7.24 22.87 -3.65
N PRO A 45 -8.23 22.31 -2.93
CA PRO A 45 -8.52 20.87 -2.96
C PRO A 45 -8.86 20.33 -4.35
N PRO A 46 -9.46 21.11 -5.29
CA PRO A 46 -9.75 20.62 -6.63
C PRO A 46 -8.53 20.14 -7.41
N THR A 47 -7.35 20.74 -7.23
CA THR A 47 -6.10 20.30 -7.88
C THR A 47 -5.78 18.86 -7.46
N GLY A 48 -5.77 18.58 -6.17
CA GLY A 48 -5.53 17.22 -5.68
C GLY A 48 -6.59 16.20 -6.13
N ILE A 49 -7.87 16.62 -6.22
CA ILE A 49 -8.96 15.77 -6.76
C ILE A 49 -8.71 15.50 -8.25
N ALA A 50 -8.32 16.50 -9.03
CA ALA A 50 -8.02 16.36 -10.45
C ALA A 50 -6.85 15.40 -10.69
N LEU A 51 -5.73 15.60 -9.98
CA LEU A 51 -4.56 14.72 -10.04
C LEU A 51 -4.92 13.28 -9.69
N ALA A 52 -5.62 13.05 -8.57
CA ALA A 52 -6.06 11.73 -8.16
C ALA A 52 -6.99 11.08 -9.18
N ALA A 53 -7.96 11.83 -9.72
CA ALA A 53 -8.88 11.34 -10.75
C ALA A 53 -8.16 10.91 -12.03
N LEU A 54 -7.21 11.71 -12.50
CA LEU A 54 -6.39 11.41 -13.69
C LEU A 54 -5.49 10.18 -13.46
N LEU A 55 -4.92 10.03 -12.29
CA LEU A 55 -4.13 8.86 -11.93
C LEU A 55 -4.99 7.59 -11.79
N LEU A 56 -6.21 7.69 -11.26
CA LEU A 56 -7.11 6.55 -11.03
C LEU A 56 -7.90 6.15 -12.27
N ALA A 57 -8.44 7.11 -13.01
CA ALA A 57 -9.34 6.83 -14.13
C ALA A 57 -8.70 7.01 -15.51
N GLY A 58 -7.49 7.59 -15.57
CA GLY A 58 -6.79 7.88 -16.81
C GLY A 58 -7.07 9.28 -17.36
N TYR A 59 -6.38 9.64 -18.45
CA TYR A 59 -6.47 10.98 -19.01
C TYR A 59 -7.84 11.36 -19.55
N ASP A 60 -8.66 10.39 -19.93
CA ASP A 60 -9.98 10.58 -20.54
C ASP A 60 -11.00 11.34 -19.64
N VAL A 61 -10.66 11.58 -18.35
CA VAL A 61 -11.52 12.33 -17.43
C VAL A 61 -11.26 13.85 -17.46
N TRP A 62 -10.30 14.33 -18.26
CA TRP A 62 -9.98 15.75 -18.36
C TRP A 62 -11.19 16.66 -18.64
N PRO A 63 -12.22 16.25 -19.43
CA PRO A 63 -13.36 17.12 -19.67
C PRO A 63 -14.18 17.41 -18.40
N ALA A 64 -14.23 16.45 -17.47
CA ALA A 64 -14.88 16.66 -16.18
C ALA A 64 -14.15 17.72 -15.34
N ILE A 65 -12.81 17.71 -15.35
CA ILE A 65 -11.97 18.69 -14.67
C ILE A 65 -12.19 20.07 -15.29
N MET A 66 -12.17 20.16 -16.62
CA MET A 66 -12.40 21.40 -17.36
C MET A 66 -13.77 22.01 -17.04
N VAL A 67 -14.83 21.21 -17.03
CA VAL A 67 -16.19 21.65 -16.70
C VAL A 67 -16.27 22.08 -15.23
N GLY A 68 -15.75 21.29 -14.30
CA GLY A 68 -15.73 21.62 -12.87
C GLY A 68 -14.99 22.93 -12.60
N ALA A 69 -13.80 23.08 -13.15
CA ALA A 69 -12.97 24.29 -13.04
C ALA A 69 -13.67 25.52 -13.68
N PHE A 70 -14.25 25.37 -14.86
CA PHE A 70 -15.00 26.43 -15.51
C PHE A 70 -16.16 26.91 -14.65
N LEU A 71 -16.98 25.99 -14.12
CA LEU A 71 -18.14 26.33 -13.29
C LEU A 71 -17.73 27.05 -11.99
N VAL A 72 -16.66 26.60 -11.33
CA VAL A 72 -16.15 27.29 -10.14
C VAL A 72 -15.76 28.72 -10.49
N ASN A 73 -14.93 28.89 -11.53
CA ASN A 73 -14.39 30.22 -11.89
C ASN A 73 -15.47 31.14 -12.45
N LEU A 74 -16.40 30.63 -13.23
CA LEU A 74 -17.54 31.42 -13.73
C LEU A 74 -18.39 31.96 -12.57
N THR A 75 -18.66 31.15 -11.56
CA THR A 75 -19.45 31.56 -10.38
C THR A 75 -18.67 32.44 -9.41
N THR A 76 -17.36 32.64 -9.62
CA THR A 76 -16.50 33.48 -8.78
C THR A 76 -16.20 34.80 -9.45
N THR A 77 -15.70 34.79 -10.70
CA THR A 77 -15.27 35.99 -11.43
C THR A 77 -16.39 36.61 -12.22
N GLY A 78 -17.43 35.87 -12.60
CA GLY A 78 -18.49 36.31 -13.51
C GLY A 78 -18.05 36.54 -14.95
N ALA A 79 -16.75 36.46 -15.25
CA ALA A 79 -16.17 36.73 -16.55
C ALA A 79 -15.88 35.43 -17.32
N VAL A 80 -16.63 35.18 -18.40
CA VAL A 80 -16.48 33.92 -19.18
C VAL A 80 -15.07 33.73 -19.74
N PRO A 81 -14.40 34.74 -20.34
CA PRO A 81 -13.05 34.56 -20.88
C PRO A 81 -12.03 34.15 -19.80
N SER A 82 -12.04 34.85 -18.67
CA SER A 82 -11.15 34.50 -17.54
C SER A 82 -11.46 33.13 -16.97
N ALA A 83 -12.75 32.77 -16.82
CA ALA A 83 -13.15 31.44 -16.35
C ALA A 83 -12.67 30.30 -17.27
N VAL A 84 -12.75 30.49 -18.60
CA VAL A 84 -12.24 29.53 -19.59
C VAL A 84 -10.72 29.38 -19.49
N ALA A 85 -10.00 30.50 -19.43
CA ALA A 85 -8.54 30.51 -19.36
C ALA A 85 -8.02 29.86 -18.08
N ILE A 86 -8.62 30.14 -16.93
CA ILE A 86 -8.29 29.51 -15.64
C ILE A 86 -8.60 28.00 -15.69
N ALA A 87 -9.77 27.64 -16.23
CA ALA A 87 -10.14 26.21 -16.33
C ALA A 87 -9.20 25.43 -17.24
N ALA A 88 -8.74 26.04 -18.33
CA ALA A 88 -7.72 25.46 -19.20
C ALA A 88 -6.38 25.25 -18.46
N GLY A 89 -5.95 26.28 -17.71
CA GLY A 89 -4.74 26.21 -16.87
C GLY A 89 -4.79 25.07 -15.86
N ASN A 90 -5.88 24.99 -15.09
CA ASN A 90 -6.07 23.93 -14.09
C ASN A 90 -6.15 22.53 -14.71
N THR A 91 -6.74 22.42 -15.91
CA THR A 91 -6.82 21.15 -16.64
C THR A 91 -5.44 20.72 -17.16
N LEU A 92 -4.66 21.66 -17.72
CA LEU A 92 -3.29 21.42 -18.18
C LEU A 92 -2.36 21.04 -17.02
N GLU A 93 -2.49 21.71 -15.90
CA GLU A 93 -1.79 21.36 -14.65
C GLU A 93 -2.04 19.91 -14.27
N GLY A 94 -3.30 19.51 -14.12
CA GLY A 94 -3.66 18.13 -13.76
C GLY A 94 -3.11 17.12 -14.78
N LEU A 95 -3.26 17.38 -16.07
CA LEU A 95 -2.73 16.52 -17.15
C LEU A 95 -1.21 16.42 -17.11
N LEU A 96 -0.50 17.53 -16.93
CA LEU A 96 0.95 17.55 -16.81
C LEU A 96 1.40 16.82 -15.55
N GLY A 97 0.77 17.10 -14.40
CA GLY A 97 1.07 16.43 -13.14
C GLY A 97 0.90 14.90 -13.23
N ALA A 98 -0.25 14.45 -13.75
CA ALA A 98 -0.51 13.03 -13.96
C ALA A 98 0.49 12.39 -14.95
N TYR A 99 0.86 13.11 -16.03
CA TYR A 99 1.88 12.65 -16.98
C TYR A 99 3.25 12.48 -16.30
N LEU A 100 3.69 13.47 -15.55
CA LEU A 100 4.99 13.45 -14.87
C LEU A 100 5.03 12.35 -13.80
N VAL A 101 3.97 12.21 -13.02
CA VAL A 101 3.87 11.14 -11.99
C VAL A 101 3.83 9.74 -12.63
N ASN A 102 3.08 9.56 -13.72
CA ASN A 102 3.05 8.28 -14.42
C ASN A 102 4.41 7.93 -15.04
N ARG A 103 5.13 8.93 -15.57
CA ARG A 103 6.42 8.74 -16.26
C ARG A 103 7.59 8.51 -15.31
N PHE A 104 7.60 9.18 -14.14
CA PHE A 104 8.76 9.25 -13.26
C PHE A 104 8.54 8.70 -11.85
N ALA A 105 7.28 8.54 -11.40
CA ALA A 105 6.92 8.11 -10.04
C ALA A 105 5.96 6.90 -10.02
N ARG A 106 5.91 6.09 -11.06
CA ARG A 106 5.11 4.85 -11.17
C ARG A 106 3.60 5.05 -10.99
N GLY A 107 3.08 6.27 -11.19
CA GLY A 107 1.65 6.55 -11.21
C GLY A 107 0.93 6.18 -9.91
N ARG A 108 -0.03 5.25 -9.97
CA ARG A 108 -0.84 4.80 -8.82
C ARG A 108 -0.03 4.23 -7.65
N ARG A 109 1.20 3.78 -7.88
CA ARG A 109 2.08 3.17 -6.88
C ARG A 109 2.99 4.17 -6.16
N VAL A 110 2.68 5.44 -6.25
CA VAL A 110 3.50 6.53 -5.70
C VAL A 110 3.75 6.44 -4.19
N GLY A 111 2.86 5.79 -3.43
CA GLY A 111 3.01 5.56 -1.99
C GLY A 111 3.89 4.37 -1.58
N GLU A 112 4.36 3.55 -2.55
CA GLU A 112 5.13 2.34 -2.24
C GLU A 112 6.62 2.59 -2.04
N ARG A 113 7.19 3.71 -2.56
CA ARG A 113 8.61 4.06 -2.43
C ARG A 113 8.81 5.52 -2.09
N ALA A 114 9.78 5.78 -1.21
CA ALA A 114 10.14 7.13 -0.82
C ALA A 114 10.50 8.03 -2.00
N ARG A 115 11.25 7.51 -2.99
CA ARG A 115 11.61 8.22 -4.20
C ARG A 115 10.38 8.66 -4.99
N ASP A 116 9.38 7.79 -5.13
CA ASP A 116 8.19 8.09 -5.92
C ASP A 116 7.30 9.13 -5.23
N ALA A 117 7.17 9.05 -3.89
CA ALA A 117 6.48 10.06 -3.09
C ALA A 117 7.16 11.42 -3.19
N PHE A 118 8.49 11.47 -3.12
CA PHE A 118 9.26 12.70 -3.31
C PHE A 118 9.12 13.24 -4.75
N THR A 119 9.14 12.36 -5.75
CA THR A 119 8.97 12.74 -7.16
C THR A 119 7.57 13.32 -7.41
N LEU A 120 6.52 12.76 -6.80
CA LEU A 120 5.18 13.34 -6.84
C LEU A 120 5.21 14.75 -6.24
N ALA A 121 5.81 14.93 -5.07
CA ALA A 121 5.87 16.22 -4.40
C ALA A 121 6.55 17.30 -5.27
N VAL A 122 7.65 16.96 -5.94
CA VAL A 122 8.36 17.91 -6.80
C VAL A 122 7.64 18.12 -8.13
N LEU A 123 7.30 17.05 -8.84
CA LEU A 123 6.80 17.16 -10.22
C LEU A 123 5.33 17.53 -10.31
N ALA A 124 4.47 16.96 -9.47
CA ALA A 124 3.07 17.38 -9.41
C ALA A 124 2.91 18.60 -8.50
N GLY A 125 3.35 18.51 -7.24
CA GLY A 125 3.14 19.59 -6.29
C GLY A 125 3.85 20.91 -6.61
N MET A 126 4.98 20.92 -7.32
CA MET A 126 5.74 22.16 -7.58
C MET A 126 5.80 22.53 -9.06
N VAL A 127 6.07 21.58 -9.96
CA VAL A 127 6.30 21.88 -11.38
C VAL A 127 4.99 22.05 -12.14
N SER A 128 4.03 21.12 -11.98
CA SER A 128 2.76 21.23 -12.74
C SER A 128 1.89 22.37 -12.24
N THR A 129 1.88 22.66 -10.95
CA THR A 129 1.11 23.75 -10.34
C THR A 129 1.54 25.14 -10.80
N ALA A 130 2.79 25.31 -11.22
CA ALA A 130 3.24 26.56 -11.81
C ALA A 130 2.51 26.90 -13.13
N VAL A 131 2.00 25.89 -13.84
CA VAL A 131 1.22 26.10 -15.08
C VAL A 131 -0.13 26.75 -14.77
N SER A 132 -0.86 26.23 -13.79
CA SER A 132 -2.13 26.78 -13.32
C SER A 132 -1.95 28.20 -12.77
N ALA A 133 -0.99 28.38 -11.85
CA ALA A 133 -0.72 29.69 -11.26
C ALA A 133 -0.41 30.75 -12.35
N THR A 134 0.42 30.38 -13.33
CA THR A 134 0.76 31.30 -14.43
C THR A 134 -0.45 31.60 -15.31
N ALA A 135 -1.18 30.58 -15.74
CA ALA A 135 -2.37 30.79 -16.59
C ALA A 135 -3.48 31.55 -15.84
N GLY A 136 -3.68 31.20 -14.55
CA GLY A 136 -4.70 31.84 -13.71
C GLY A 136 -4.44 33.31 -13.48
N VAL A 137 -3.22 33.66 -13.03
CA VAL A 137 -2.88 35.07 -12.75
C VAL A 137 -2.84 35.92 -14.03
N LEU A 138 -2.34 35.37 -15.15
CA LEU A 138 -2.42 36.06 -16.46
C LEU A 138 -3.87 36.29 -16.84
N ALA A 139 -4.76 35.31 -16.67
CA ALA A 139 -6.18 35.45 -17.03
C ALA A 139 -6.90 36.54 -16.23
N ILE A 140 -6.65 36.67 -14.92
CA ILE A 140 -7.28 37.71 -14.09
C ILE A 140 -6.64 39.06 -14.32
N SER A 141 -5.32 39.17 -14.56
CA SER A 141 -4.64 40.44 -14.85
C SER A 141 -5.05 40.99 -16.20
N LEU A 142 -5.08 40.18 -17.27
CA LEU A 142 -5.55 40.56 -18.59
C LEU A 142 -7.04 40.91 -18.62
N GLY A 143 -7.84 40.22 -17.73
CA GLY A 143 -9.26 40.51 -17.55
C GLY A 143 -9.56 41.77 -16.73
N GLY A 144 -8.53 42.49 -16.24
CA GLY A 144 -8.69 43.67 -15.39
C GLY A 144 -9.24 43.37 -13.99
N LEU A 145 -9.19 42.10 -13.55
CA LEU A 145 -9.66 41.65 -12.24
C LEU A 145 -8.58 41.73 -11.15
N ALA A 146 -7.29 41.86 -11.53
CA ALA A 146 -6.16 42.07 -10.66
C ALA A 146 -5.15 43.01 -11.26
N GLY A 147 -4.46 43.80 -10.42
CA GLY A 147 -3.38 44.69 -10.83
C GLY A 147 -2.12 43.94 -11.21
N TRP A 148 -1.38 44.42 -12.19
CA TRP A 148 -0.08 43.87 -12.55
C TRP A 148 0.97 44.00 -11.43
N SER A 149 0.82 45.00 -10.53
CA SER A 149 1.63 45.17 -9.34
C SER A 149 1.54 43.96 -8.38
N ASP A 150 0.38 43.31 -8.37
CA ASP A 150 0.07 42.22 -7.43
C ASP A 150 0.34 40.84 -8.01
N PHE A 151 0.81 40.80 -9.28
CA PHE A 151 1.03 39.55 -10.02
C PHE A 151 1.87 38.52 -9.22
N GLY A 152 3.00 38.98 -8.65
CA GLY A 152 3.93 38.09 -7.94
C GLY A 152 3.35 37.50 -6.66
N SER A 153 2.64 38.31 -5.87
CA SER A 153 2.03 37.85 -4.60
C SER A 153 0.87 36.89 -4.86
N ILE A 154 0.00 37.22 -5.83
CA ILE A 154 -1.12 36.35 -6.23
C ILE A 154 -0.58 35.05 -6.82
N TRP A 155 0.46 35.11 -7.66
CA TRP A 155 1.07 33.94 -8.27
C TRP A 155 1.64 32.99 -7.22
N LEU A 156 2.38 33.50 -6.25
CA LEU A 156 3.00 32.71 -5.19
C LEU A 156 1.94 32.05 -4.31
N THR A 157 0.92 32.79 -3.89
CA THR A 157 -0.18 32.26 -3.06
C THR A 157 -0.99 31.21 -3.83
N TRP A 158 -1.26 31.43 -5.11
CA TRP A 158 -1.97 30.48 -5.96
C TRP A 158 -1.15 29.19 -6.13
N TRP A 159 0.12 29.34 -6.53
CA TRP A 159 1.04 28.23 -6.72
C TRP A 159 1.17 27.35 -5.47
N LEU A 160 1.35 27.95 -4.30
CA LEU A 160 1.42 27.21 -3.04
C LEU A 160 0.08 26.57 -2.67
N GLY A 161 -1.06 27.23 -2.96
CA GLY A 161 -2.39 26.67 -2.71
C GLY A 161 -2.65 25.41 -3.52
N ASP A 162 -2.29 25.41 -4.81
CA ASP A 162 -2.37 24.24 -5.69
C ASP A 162 -1.39 23.15 -5.25
N ALA A 163 -0.14 23.54 -4.90
CA ALA A 163 0.86 22.62 -4.40
C ALA A 163 0.40 21.87 -3.13
N VAL A 164 -0.16 22.60 -2.16
CA VAL A 164 -0.73 21.99 -0.95
C VAL A 164 -1.94 21.11 -1.31
N GLY A 165 -2.77 21.48 -2.26
CA GLY A 165 -3.84 20.65 -2.79
C GLY A 165 -3.34 19.30 -3.30
N ASP A 166 -2.31 19.30 -4.12
CA ASP A 166 -1.68 18.09 -4.66
C ASP A 166 -0.97 17.25 -3.57
N LEU A 167 -0.34 17.90 -2.60
CA LEU A 167 0.42 17.21 -1.55
C LEU A 167 -0.46 16.61 -0.45
N VAL A 168 -1.61 17.20 -0.18
CA VAL A 168 -2.48 16.80 0.94
C VAL A 168 -3.69 16.01 0.43
N VAL A 169 -4.39 16.54 -0.59
CA VAL A 169 -5.66 15.97 -1.03
C VAL A 169 -5.44 14.81 -2.01
N ALA A 170 -4.50 14.94 -2.97
CA ALA A 170 -4.29 13.88 -3.95
C ALA A 170 -3.85 12.54 -3.32
N PRO A 171 -2.87 12.48 -2.40
CA PRO A 171 -2.51 11.22 -1.73
C PRO A 171 -3.65 10.66 -0.89
N ALA A 172 -4.39 11.50 -0.16
CA ALA A 172 -5.53 11.04 0.63
C ALA A 172 -6.59 10.36 -0.25
N VAL A 173 -7.01 11.01 -1.34
CA VAL A 173 -7.99 10.45 -2.28
C VAL A 173 -7.45 9.20 -2.96
N LEU A 174 -6.21 9.25 -3.46
CA LEU A 174 -5.57 8.15 -4.19
C LEU A 174 -5.45 6.90 -3.34
N PHE A 175 -4.90 7.01 -2.13
CA PHE A 175 -4.64 5.85 -1.28
C PHE A 175 -5.92 5.21 -0.75
N TRP A 176 -6.94 6.01 -0.40
CA TRP A 176 -8.25 5.49 -0.03
C TRP A 176 -8.97 4.80 -1.19
N ALA A 177 -8.86 5.34 -2.40
CA ALA A 177 -9.45 4.72 -3.59
C ALA A 177 -8.77 3.38 -3.95
N LEU A 178 -7.45 3.28 -3.79
CA LEU A 178 -6.68 2.06 -4.09
C LEU A 178 -6.86 0.99 -3.01
N HIS A 179 -6.96 1.37 -1.75
CA HIS A 179 -7.04 0.45 -0.60
C HIS A 179 -8.26 0.77 0.29
N PRO A 180 -9.51 0.59 -0.21
CA PRO A 180 -10.71 1.02 0.54
C PRO A 180 -11.02 0.14 1.74
N ARG A 181 -10.52 -1.12 1.74
CA ARG A 181 -10.79 -2.06 2.84
C ARG A 181 -9.78 -1.91 3.95
N VAL A 182 -10.29 -1.78 5.17
CA VAL A 182 -9.50 -1.68 6.40
C VAL A 182 -9.59 -3.01 7.14
N HIS A 183 -8.46 -3.68 7.33
CA HIS A 183 -8.37 -4.95 8.05
C HIS A 183 -7.67 -4.75 9.42
N TRP A 184 -8.22 -3.85 10.23
CA TRP A 184 -7.65 -3.55 11.54
C TRP A 184 -8.15 -4.49 12.64
N THR A 185 -7.25 -4.86 13.51
CA THR A 185 -7.60 -5.45 14.80
C THR A 185 -8.20 -4.37 15.70
N ARG A 186 -8.94 -4.75 16.75
CA ARG A 186 -9.48 -3.80 17.75
C ARG A 186 -8.41 -2.87 18.31
N ARG A 187 -7.21 -3.38 18.55
CA ARG A 187 -6.07 -2.59 19.04
C ARG A 187 -5.64 -1.54 18.01
N GLN A 188 -5.52 -1.91 16.76
CA GLN A 188 -5.17 -0.98 15.68
C GLN A 188 -6.24 0.09 15.47
N THR A 189 -7.53 -0.26 15.59
CA THR A 189 -8.63 0.72 15.53
C THR A 189 -8.52 1.75 16.66
N LEU A 190 -8.25 1.31 17.89
CA LEU A 190 -8.06 2.21 19.04
C LEU A 190 -6.81 3.09 18.86
N GLU A 191 -5.72 2.55 18.36
CA GLU A 191 -4.49 3.30 18.05
C GLU A 191 -4.74 4.38 16.97
N ALA A 192 -5.48 4.06 15.90
CA ALA A 192 -5.82 5.01 14.86
C ALA A 192 -6.77 6.11 15.37
N ALA A 193 -7.76 5.75 16.18
CA ALA A 193 -8.64 6.71 16.82
C ALA A 193 -7.88 7.63 17.79
N ALA A 194 -6.96 7.09 18.60
CA ALA A 194 -6.11 7.87 19.49
C ALA A 194 -5.17 8.81 18.70
N LEU A 195 -4.61 8.35 17.60
CA LEU A 195 -3.80 9.19 16.71
C LEU A 195 -4.60 10.36 16.15
N LEU A 196 -5.77 10.09 15.54
CA LEU A 196 -6.61 11.15 14.97
C LEU A 196 -7.12 12.12 16.04
N LEU A 197 -7.53 11.61 17.19
CA LEU A 197 -7.91 12.46 18.33
C LEU A 197 -6.72 13.31 18.78
N GLY A 198 -5.51 12.73 18.88
CA GLY A 198 -4.29 13.46 19.21
C GLY A 198 -3.98 14.57 18.20
N VAL A 199 -4.09 14.28 16.90
CA VAL A 199 -3.91 15.27 15.82
C VAL A 199 -4.92 16.42 15.96
N VAL A 200 -6.19 16.12 16.22
CA VAL A 200 -7.23 17.15 16.43
C VAL A 200 -6.93 17.95 17.70
N VAL A 201 -6.69 17.29 18.83
CA VAL A 201 -6.44 17.95 20.12
C VAL A 201 -5.20 18.83 20.08
N VAL A 202 -4.06 18.31 19.59
CA VAL A 202 -2.84 19.09 19.46
C VAL A 202 -2.99 20.18 18.41
N GLY A 203 -3.63 19.87 17.27
CA GLY A 203 -3.90 20.84 16.22
C GLY A 203 -4.76 22.00 16.74
N THR A 204 -5.89 21.73 17.38
CA THR A 204 -6.75 22.78 17.96
C THR A 204 -6.05 23.53 19.08
N ALA A 205 -5.30 22.85 19.93
CA ALA A 205 -4.49 23.50 20.98
C ALA A 205 -3.47 24.49 20.43
N VAL A 206 -2.83 24.13 19.30
CA VAL A 206 -1.79 24.96 18.67
C VAL A 206 -2.38 26.07 17.78
N PHE A 207 -3.41 25.76 17.01
CA PHE A 207 -3.92 26.64 15.95
C PHE A 207 -5.22 27.38 16.31
N ASP A 208 -6.06 26.92 17.26
CA ASP A 208 -7.37 27.52 17.57
C ASP A 208 -7.34 28.50 18.76
N GLY A 209 -6.16 28.80 19.29
CA GLY A 209 -6.02 29.79 20.38
C GLY A 209 -6.67 29.38 21.70
N LEU A 210 -6.90 28.07 21.93
CA LEU A 210 -7.45 27.55 23.19
C LEU A 210 -6.54 27.85 24.40
N PHE A 211 -5.26 28.12 24.17
CA PHE A 211 -4.33 28.52 25.22
C PHE A 211 -4.04 30.02 25.17
N PRO A 212 -3.98 30.72 26.32
CA PRO A 212 -3.71 32.17 26.42
C PRO A 212 -2.26 32.58 26.10
N TRP A 213 -1.60 31.86 25.21
CA TRP A 213 -0.20 32.09 24.81
C TRP A 213 -0.06 33.15 23.69
N ARG A 214 -1.09 33.94 23.48
CA ARG A 214 -1.24 34.89 22.36
C ARG A 214 -0.07 35.90 22.23
N ASP A 215 0.64 36.16 23.34
CA ASP A 215 1.73 37.14 23.35
C ASP A 215 3.14 36.53 23.29
N ARG A 216 3.27 35.20 23.20
CA ARG A 216 4.54 34.51 23.17
C ARG A 216 4.66 33.65 21.90
N HIS A 217 5.57 34.01 21.02
CA HIS A 217 5.86 33.33 19.76
C HIS A 217 6.66 32.02 19.99
N TYR A 218 6.05 31.05 20.68
CA TYR A 218 6.65 29.74 20.80
C TYR A 218 6.37 28.92 19.53
N PRO A 219 7.37 28.14 19.04
CA PRO A 219 7.21 27.29 17.84
C PRO A 219 6.39 26.03 18.16
N LEU A 220 5.15 26.22 18.63
CA LEU A 220 4.26 25.13 19.07
C LEU A 220 3.78 24.24 17.92
N GLU A 221 3.85 24.72 16.68
CA GLU A 221 3.51 23.96 15.49
C GLU A 221 4.28 22.63 15.37
N PHE A 222 5.50 22.59 15.93
CA PHE A 222 6.30 21.36 15.94
C PHE A 222 5.76 20.27 16.87
N LEU A 223 4.83 20.55 17.77
CA LEU A 223 4.15 19.54 18.60
C LEU A 223 3.32 18.55 17.77
N SER A 224 2.94 18.93 16.55
CA SER A 224 2.24 18.03 15.60
C SER A 224 3.19 16.98 14.98
N VAL A 225 4.51 17.25 14.91
CA VAL A 225 5.48 16.37 14.23
C VAL A 225 5.55 14.97 14.86
N PRO A 226 5.61 14.78 16.19
CA PRO A 226 5.59 13.44 16.79
C PRO A 226 4.38 12.60 16.40
N LEU A 227 3.20 13.23 16.23
CA LEU A 227 1.98 12.53 15.82
C LEU A 227 2.07 12.10 14.34
N LEU A 228 2.60 12.94 13.46
CA LEU A 228 2.82 12.60 12.06
C LEU A 228 3.89 11.50 11.91
N LEU A 229 4.94 11.53 12.73
CA LEU A 229 5.92 10.46 12.81
C LEU A 229 5.26 9.15 13.27
N TRP A 230 4.43 9.21 14.32
CA TRP A 230 3.66 8.04 14.77
C TRP A 230 2.79 7.48 13.65
N ALA A 231 2.06 8.33 12.90
CA ALA A 231 1.29 7.95 11.74
C ALA A 231 2.16 7.20 10.70
N ALA A 232 3.29 7.80 10.30
CA ALA A 232 4.17 7.25 9.26
C ALA A 232 4.85 5.94 9.68
N PHE A 233 5.28 5.81 10.96
CA PHE A 233 5.95 4.59 11.44
C PHE A 233 4.99 3.47 11.81
N ARG A 234 3.75 3.75 12.18
CA ARG A 234 2.83 2.74 12.72
C ARG A 234 1.83 2.24 11.70
N PHE A 235 1.37 3.11 10.83
CA PHE A 235 0.30 2.84 9.88
C PHE A 235 0.82 2.76 8.44
N GLU A 236 -0.09 2.63 7.49
CA GLU A 236 0.20 2.68 6.06
C GLU A 236 0.16 4.12 5.53
N PRO A 237 0.65 4.37 4.30
CA PRO A 237 0.61 5.71 3.69
C PRO A 237 -0.79 6.35 3.65
N ARG A 238 -1.85 5.55 3.60
CA ARG A 238 -3.24 6.00 3.60
C ARG A 238 -3.62 6.73 4.89
N GLU A 239 -3.31 6.14 6.04
CA GLU A 239 -3.60 6.72 7.35
C GLU A 239 -2.72 7.93 7.63
N ALA A 240 -1.46 7.87 7.19
CA ALA A 240 -0.54 9.00 7.29
C ALA A 240 -1.05 10.21 6.47
N ALA A 241 -1.52 9.97 5.24
CA ALA A 241 -2.13 11.02 4.42
C ALA A 241 -3.42 11.59 5.07
N THR A 242 -4.20 10.75 5.73
CA THR A 242 -5.39 11.20 6.49
C THR A 242 -5.01 12.09 7.67
N ALA A 243 -3.97 11.73 8.42
CA ALA A 243 -3.49 12.54 9.54
C ALA A 243 -2.99 13.91 9.06
N VAL A 244 -2.26 13.96 7.93
CA VAL A 244 -1.82 15.21 7.29
C VAL A 244 -3.02 16.05 6.84
N LEU A 245 -4.02 15.45 6.21
CA LEU A 245 -5.23 16.14 5.75
C LEU A 245 -6.00 16.78 6.92
N VAL A 246 -6.16 16.05 8.02
CA VAL A 246 -6.83 16.56 9.24
C VAL A 246 -6.04 17.70 9.86
N LEU A 247 -4.71 17.53 10.02
CA LEU A 247 -3.85 18.58 10.58
C LEU A 247 -3.87 19.84 9.68
N ALA A 248 -3.77 19.68 8.38
CA ALA A 248 -3.84 20.79 7.42
C ALA A 248 -5.17 21.55 7.55
N GLY A 249 -6.29 20.82 7.64
CA GLY A 249 -7.61 21.43 7.83
C GLY A 249 -7.70 22.27 9.12
N VAL A 250 -7.20 21.74 10.24
CA VAL A 250 -7.19 22.47 11.52
C VAL A 250 -6.25 23.67 11.46
N ALA A 251 -5.04 23.49 10.95
CA ALA A 251 -4.04 24.56 10.86
C ALA A 251 -4.53 25.74 10.00
N ILE A 252 -5.12 25.44 8.82
CA ILE A 252 -5.68 26.44 7.92
C ILE A 252 -6.87 27.15 8.58
N ALA A 253 -7.82 26.40 9.15
CA ALA A 253 -9.01 27.00 9.77
C ALA A 253 -8.61 27.95 10.92
N GLY A 254 -7.74 27.52 11.83
CA GLY A 254 -7.27 28.34 12.95
C GLY A 254 -6.49 29.58 12.50
N THR A 255 -5.57 29.44 11.53
CA THR A 255 -4.80 30.57 11.00
C THR A 255 -5.68 31.61 10.32
N LEU A 256 -6.66 31.19 9.52
CA LEU A 256 -7.61 32.10 8.86
C LEU A 256 -8.57 32.77 9.85
N SER A 257 -8.84 32.15 10.99
CA SER A 257 -9.60 32.74 12.10
C SER A 257 -8.75 33.69 12.96
N GLY A 258 -7.48 33.93 12.59
CA GLY A 258 -6.58 34.84 13.28
C GLY A 258 -5.92 34.25 14.53
N PHE A 259 -5.87 32.91 14.64
CA PHE A 259 -5.28 32.20 15.77
C PHE A 259 -4.03 31.43 15.37
N GLY A 260 -3.26 31.05 16.38
CA GLY A 260 -2.11 30.16 16.23
C GLY A 260 -0.80 30.85 15.76
N PRO A 261 0.26 30.04 15.57
CA PRO A 261 1.61 30.56 15.35
C PRO A 261 1.81 31.24 13.98
N PHE A 262 0.92 31.00 13.02
CA PHE A 262 1.00 31.57 11.66
C PHE A 262 0.12 32.77 11.43
N ALA A 263 -0.73 33.15 12.40
CA ALA A 263 -1.51 34.38 12.32
C ALA A 263 -0.57 35.60 12.35
N ARG A 264 -0.65 36.44 11.31
CA ARG A 264 0.13 37.67 11.12
C ARG A 264 -0.81 38.84 10.89
N PRO A 265 -0.33 40.08 11.02
CA PRO A 265 -1.13 41.28 10.73
C PRO A 265 -1.66 41.30 9.30
N THR A 266 -0.88 40.73 8.35
CA THR A 266 -1.29 40.59 6.96
C THR A 266 -1.75 39.17 6.68
N TYR A 267 -2.84 39.04 5.91
CA TYR A 267 -3.34 37.71 5.52
C TYR A 267 -2.39 36.98 4.58
N ASP A 268 -1.67 37.70 3.70
CA ASP A 268 -0.70 37.12 2.76
C ASP A 268 0.42 36.37 3.51
N GLU A 269 0.99 37.00 4.53
CA GLU A 269 2.05 36.35 5.35
C GLU A 269 1.49 35.13 6.09
N SER A 270 0.27 35.23 6.64
CA SER A 270 -0.38 34.10 7.32
C SER A 270 -0.62 32.93 6.39
N LEU A 271 -1.08 33.20 5.17
CA LEU A 271 -1.30 32.17 4.14
C LEU A 271 0.01 31.51 3.72
N LEU A 272 1.04 32.28 3.41
CA LEU A 272 2.35 31.75 3.02
C LEU A 272 2.95 30.84 4.11
N LEU A 273 2.85 31.24 5.38
CA LEU A 273 3.37 30.45 6.47
C LEU A 273 2.61 29.12 6.66
N VAL A 274 1.28 29.14 6.66
CA VAL A 274 0.48 27.91 6.83
C VAL A 274 0.60 26.99 5.61
N GLN A 275 0.71 27.54 4.39
CA GLN A 275 0.96 26.78 3.18
C GLN A 275 2.34 26.10 3.22
N ALA A 276 3.38 26.83 3.57
CA ALA A 276 4.73 26.31 3.71
C ALA A 276 4.80 25.21 4.78
N PHE A 277 4.23 25.43 5.97
CA PHE A 277 4.14 24.43 7.01
C PHE A 277 3.42 23.16 6.55
N THR A 278 2.25 23.33 5.93
CA THR A 278 1.43 22.21 5.45
C THR A 278 2.15 21.43 4.35
N GLY A 279 2.77 22.13 3.40
CA GLY A 279 3.53 21.51 2.32
C GLY A 279 4.73 20.70 2.84
N VAL A 280 5.54 21.30 3.73
CA VAL A 280 6.71 20.62 4.33
C VAL A 280 6.28 19.40 5.15
N THR A 281 5.29 19.55 6.01
CA THR A 281 4.79 18.42 6.84
C THR A 281 4.18 17.32 6.00
N ALA A 282 3.46 17.66 4.91
CA ALA A 282 2.93 16.70 3.96
C ALA A 282 4.05 15.92 3.26
N ILE A 283 5.03 16.61 2.67
CA ILE A 283 6.18 15.97 2.00
C ILE A 283 6.92 15.04 2.97
N MET A 284 7.29 15.57 4.15
CA MET A 284 8.00 14.80 5.17
C MET A 284 7.24 13.53 5.56
N THR A 285 5.95 13.65 5.85
CA THR A 285 5.12 12.53 6.33
C THR A 285 4.92 11.50 5.23
N LEU A 286 4.60 11.91 4.00
CA LEU A 286 4.37 11.01 2.87
C LEU A 286 5.64 10.27 2.45
N VAL A 287 6.77 10.96 2.36
CA VAL A 287 8.06 10.35 2.01
C VAL A 287 8.49 9.36 3.09
N LEU A 288 8.32 9.73 4.38
CA LEU A 288 8.65 8.83 5.48
C LEU A 288 7.71 7.61 5.52
N ALA A 289 6.41 7.78 5.36
CA ALA A 289 5.45 6.68 5.31
C ALA A 289 5.76 5.71 4.16
N ALA A 290 6.09 6.23 2.98
CA ALA A 290 6.52 5.44 1.83
C ALA A 290 7.84 4.71 2.10
N ALA A 291 8.82 5.34 2.75
CA ALA A 291 10.10 4.70 3.13
C ALA A 291 9.90 3.55 4.13
N VAL A 292 9.03 3.74 5.10
CA VAL A 292 8.68 2.70 6.08
C VAL A 292 7.95 1.53 5.41
N ALA A 293 7.01 1.81 4.50
CA ALA A 293 6.29 0.79 3.72
C ALA A 293 7.26 -0.02 2.84
N GLU A 294 8.15 0.65 2.10
CA GLU A 294 9.19 0.03 1.26
C GLU A 294 10.11 -0.89 2.10
N ARG A 295 10.55 -0.41 3.27
CA ARG A 295 11.38 -1.20 4.18
C ARG A 295 10.65 -2.44 4.70
N ARG A 296 9.37 -2.32 5.08
CA ARG A 296 8.56 -3.45 5.54
C ARG A 296 8.40 -4.50 4.45
N GLU A 297 8.06 -4.08 3.23
CA GLU A 297 7.94 -4.99 2.09
C GLU A 297 9.25 -5.72 1.80
N ALA A 298 10.38 -5.00 1.79
CA ALA A 298 11.70 -5.59 1.61
C ALA A 298 12.04 -6.60 2.71
N GLN A 299 11.75 -6.27 3.98
CA GLN A 299 11.96 -7.19 5.10
C GLN A 299 11.09 -8.44 5.02
N GLU A 300 9.81 -8.31 4.65
CA GLU A 300 8.93 -9.46 4.45
C GLU A 300 9.38 -10.34 3.30
N ARG A 301 9.83 -9.73 2.19
CA ARG A 301 10.39 -10.44 1.05
C ARG A 301 11.65 -11.22 1.44
N LEU A 302 12.58 -10.58 2.16
CA LEU A 302 13.79 -11.25 2.67
C LEU A 302 13.42 -12.38 3.63
N ARG A 303 12.44 -12.17 4.52
CA ARG A 303 11.95 -13.21 5.43
C ARG A 303 11.37 -14.40 4.67
N ARG A 304 10.54 -14.15 3.65
CA ARG A 304 9.99 -15.24 2.81
C ARG A 304 11.11 -16.03 2.12
N LEU A 305 12.09 -15.35 1.52
CA LEU A 305 13.24 -16.01 0.89
C LEU A 305 14.09 -16.80 1.90
N ALA A 306 14.17 -16.35 3.15
CA ALA A 306 14.92 -17.01 4.19
C ALA A 306 14.24 -18.25 4.77
N VAL A 307 12.91 -18.40 4.65
CA VAL A 307 12.15 -19.49 5.32
C VAL A 307 11.36 -20.38 4.35
N SER A 308 11.21 -20.00 3.07
CA SER A 308 10.46 -20.80 2.08
C SER A 308 11.32 -21.19 0.89
N ASP A 309 10.96 -22.32 0.25
CA ASP A 309 11.51 -22.76 -1.03
C ASP A 309 10.88 -21.95 -2.18
N PRO A 310 11.67 -21.29 -3.05
CA PRO A 310 11.14 -20.40 -4.07
C PRO A 310 10.38 -21.11 -5.19
N LEU A 311 10.59 -22.41 -5.40
CA LEU A 311 9.92 -23.17 -6.43
C LEU A 311 8.53 -23.65 -5.97
N THR A 312 8.44 -24.13 -4.74
CA THR A 312 7.26 -24.85 -4.22
C THR A 312 6.44 -24.01 -3.25
N GLY A 313 7.00 -22.94 -2.69
CA GLY A 313 6.36 -22.14 -1.64
C GLY A 313 6.28 -22.80 -0.27
N LEU A 314 6.71 -24.07 -0.13
CA LEU A 314 6.82 -24.77 1.15
C LEU A 314 7.92 -24.13 2.00
N SER A 315 7.95 -24.50 3.29
CA SER A 315 9.11 -24.20 4.14
C SER A 315 10.39 -24.77 3.54
N ASN A 316 11.50 -24.04 3.66
CA ASN A 316 12.81 -24.55 3.26
C ASN A 316 13.44 -25.40 4.37
N TYR A 317 14.60 -25.99 4.10
CA TYR A 317 15.34 -26.81 5.07
C TYR A 317 15.60 -26.09 6.39
N ARG A 318 15.96 -24.80 6.34
CA ARG A 318 16.22 -24.01 7.55
C ARG A 318 14.98 -23.90 8.44
N GLN A 319 13.83 -23.66 7.87
CA GLN A 319 12.56 -23.58 8.60
C GLN A 319 12.13 -24.96 9.12
N LEU A 320 12.39 -26.04 8.37
CA LEU A 320 12.16 -27.40 8.82
C LEU A 320 12.96 -27.72 10.09
N VAL A 321 14.27 -27.40 10.09
CA VAL A 321 15.13 -27.60 11.28
C VAL A 321 14.58 -26.83 12.48
N GLN A 322 14.19 -25.58 12.29
CA GLN A 322 13.62 -24.77 13.37
C GLN A 322 12.30 -25.34 13.92
N ALA A 323 11.45 -25.86 13.03
CA ALA A 323 10.18 -26.51 13.41
C ALA A 323 10.45 -27.78 14.21
N LEU A 324 11.38 -28.63 13.78
CA LEU A 324 11.78 -29.86 14.48
C LEU A 324 12.34 -29.56 15.87
N GLU A 325 13.27 -28.61 16.00
CA GLU A 325 13.81 -28.20 17.28
C GLU A 325 12.74 -27.71 18.26
N THR A 326 11.76 -26.95 17.71
CA THR A 326 10.64 -26.43 18.49
C THR A 326 9.75 -27.57 18.99
N GLU A 327 9.41 -28.54 18.14
CA GLU A 327 8.56 -29.67 18.50
C GLU A 327 9.28 -30.67 19.41
N ILE A 328 10.60 -30.86 19.26
CA ILE A 328 11.39 -31.67 20.23
C ILE A 328 11.27 -31.09 21.65
N LYS A 329 11.51 -29.76 21.78
CA LYS A 329 11.37 -29.04 23.06
C LYS A 329 9.96 -29.11 23.61
N ARG A 330 8.93 -28.98 22.73
CA ARG A 330 7.53 -29.06 23.10
C ARG A 330 7.15 -30.46 23.58
N SER A 331 7.50 -31.49 22.80
CA SER A 331 7.23 -32.88 23.11
C SER A 331 7.89 -33.32 24.44
N SER A 332 9.15 -32.93 24.67
CA SER A 332 9.85 -33.19 25.93
C SER A 332 9.21 -32.53 27.15
N ARG A 333 8.46 -31.44 26.98
CA ARG A 333 7.76 -30.75 28.07
C ARG A 333 6.35 -31.31 28.31
N THR A 334 5.64 -31.70 27.22
CA THR A 334 4.23 -32.09 27.27
C THR A 334 3.99 -33.58 27.26
N ASP A 335 5.05 -34.35 27.02
CA ASP A 335 5.02 -35.82 26.85
C ASP A 335 4.11 -36.30 25.70
N ARG A 336 3.80 -35.39 24.75
CA ARG A 336 3.00 -35.69 23.57
C ARG A 336 3.92 -36.00 22.38
N PRO A 337 3.70 -37.14 21.68
CA PRO A 337 4.51 -37.49 20.54
C PRO A 337 4.27 -36.54 19.35
N PHE A 338 5.28 -36.42 18.49
CA PHE A 338 5.11 -35.85 17.16
C PHE A 338 5.80 -36.73 16.12
N ALA A 339 5.38 -36.63 14.88
CA ALA A 339 5.96 -37.43 13.80
C ALA A 339 6.69 -36.58 12.77
N VAL A 340 7.72 -37.16 12.19
CA VAL A 340 8.42 -36.63 10.98
C VAL A 340 8.14 -37.60 9.85
N VAL A 341 7.69 -37.07 8.71
CA VAL A 341 7.49 -37.83 7.49
C VAL A 341 8.44 -37.27 6.44
N LEU A 342 9.35 -38.09 5.92
CA LEU A 342 10.14 -37.76 4.73
C LEU A 342 9.47 -38.36 3.51
N MET A 343 9.51 -37.64 2.41
CA MET A 343 8.94 -38.01 1.12
C MET A 343 9.91 -37.67 0.02
N ASP A 344 9.95 -38.50 -1.01
CA ASP A 344 10.80 -38.32 -2.18
C ASP A 344 10.00 -38.55 -3.45
N LEU A 345 10.08 -37.61 -4.41
CA LEU A 345 9.41 -37.72 -5.69
C LEU A 345 10.11 -38.77 -6.58
N ASP A 346 9.43 -39.88 -6.82
CA ASP A 346 9.98 -40.99 -7.57
C ASP A 346 10.27 -40.59 -9.03
N GLY A 347 11.51 -40.81 -9.45
CA GLY A 347 11.90 -40.71 -10.86
C GLY A 347 11.95 -39.30 -11.43
N LEU A 348 12.15 -38.25 -10.63
CA LEU A 348 12.28 -36.86 -11.09
C LEU A 348 13.34 -36.72 -12.22
N LYS A 349 14.46 -37.44 -12.12
CA LYS A 349 15.47 -37.44 -13.18
C LYS A 349 14.92 -37.93 -14.52
N THR A 350 14.14 -39.02 -14.49
CA THR A 350 13.52 -39.59 -15.71
C THR A 350 12.49 -38.63 -16.29
N ILE A 351 11.74 -37.91 -15.44
CA ILE A 351 10.81 -36.87 -15.87
C ILE A 351 11.55 -35.74 -16.54
N ASN A 352 12.64 -35.25 -15.93
CA ASN A 352 13.49 -34.20 -16.50
C ASN A 352 14.09 -34.61 -17.83
N ASP A 353 14.65 -35.82 -17.91
CA ASP A 353 15.34 -36.33 -19.14
C ASP A 353 14.33 -36.52 -20.29
N ARG A 354 13.06 -36.90 -19.98
CA ARG A 354 12.05 -37.18 -21.00
C ARG A 354 11.21 -35.95 -21.39
N PHE A 355 10.88 -35.06 -20.43
CA PHE A 355 9.91 -33.98 -20.63
C PHE A 355 10.52 -32.60 -20.39
N GLY A 356 11.78 -32.51 -19.99
CA GLY A 356 12.48 -31.28 -19.69
C GLY A 356 12.29 -30.77 -18.24
N HIS A 357 13.21 -29.92 -17.80
CA HIS A 357 13.25 -29.38 -16.42
C HIS A 357 12.02 -28.57 -16.01
N LEU A 358 11.32 -27.96 -16.98
CA LEU A 358 10.07 -27.23 -16.69
C LEU A 358 8.98 -28.18 -16.19
N VAL A 359 8.84 -29.36 -16.82
CA VAL A 359 7.86 -30.36 -16.41
C VAL A 359 8.24 -30.99 -15.07
N GLY A 360 9.53 -31.24 -14.81
CA GLY A 360 9.99 -31.65 -13.48
C GLY A 360 9.72 -30.62 -12.40
N SER A 361 9.87 -29.33 -12.70
CA SER A 361 9.50 -28.25 -11.77
C SER A 361 8.00 -28.19 -11.50
N LEU A 362 7.16 -28.46 -12.50
CA LEU A 362 5.70 -28.59 -12.31
C LEU A 362 5.36 -29.79 -11.44
N ALA A 363 6.01 -30.95 -11.65
CA ALA A 363 5.83 -32.12 -10.82
C ALA A 363 6.13 -31.84 -9.34
N LEU A 364 7.21 -31.12 -9.05
CA LEU A 364 7.55 -30.68 -7.68
C LEU A 364 6.47 -29.76 -7.09
N ARG A 365 5.91 -28.85 -7.88
CA ARG A 365 4.81 -27.98 -7.41
C ARG A 365 3.53 -28.76 -7.10
N ARG A 366 3.16 -29.74 -7.92
CA ARG A 366 2.01 -30.60 -7.71
C ARG A 366 2.11 -31.37 -6.38
N VAL A 367 3.29 -31.91 -6.07
CA VAL A 367 3.56 -32.54 -4.75
C VAL A 367 3.35 -31.50 -3.63
N ALA A 368 3.94 -30.32 -3.77
CA ALA A 368 3.83 -29.26 -2.77
C ALA A 368 2.36 -28.81 -2.52
N GLU A 369 1.57 -28.63 -3.57
CA GLU A 369 0.15 -28.29 -3.48
C GLU A 369 -0.64 -29.38 -2.77
N THR A 370 -0.35 -30.66 -3.07
CA THR A 370 -0.97 -31.80 -2.39
C THR A 370 -0.62 -31.85 -0.90
N LEU A 371 0.64 -31.53 -0.55
CA LEU A 371 1.09 -31.43 0.84
C LEU A 371 0.35 -30.32 1.58
N LEU A 372 0.32 -29.10 1.03
CA LEU A 372 -0.37 -27.94 1.62
C LEU A 372 -1.87 -28.21 1.82
N GLY A 373 -2.54 -28.81 0.84
CA GLY A 373 -3.96 -29.17 0.93
C GLY A 373 -4.26 -30.37 1.83
N SER A 374 -3.23 -31.05 2.38
CA SER A 374 -3.36 -32.21 3.26
C SER A 374 -2.91 -31.92 4.69
N CYS A 375 -2.21 -30.82 4.96
CA CYS A 375 -1.71 -30.39 6.25
C CYS A 375 -2.74 -29.58 7.04
N ARG A 376 -2.68 -29.71 8.37
CA ARG A 376 -3.38 -28.83 9.33
C ARG A 376 -2.61 -27.53 9.50
N GLY A 377 -3.24 -26.50 10.05
CA GLY A 377 -2.56 -25.22 10.34
C GLY A 377 -1.39 -25.29 11.33
N ILE A 378 -1.28 -26.39 12.10
CA ILE A 378 -0.17 -26.65 13.03
C ILE A 378 0.93 -27.51 12.42
N ASP A 379 0.67 -28.17 11.29
CA ASP A 379 1.64 -29.02 10.60
C ASP A 379 2.62 -28.16 9.81
N THR A 380 3.86 -28.60 9.68
CA THR A 380 4.86 -27.92 8.86
C THR A 380 5.21 -28.78 7.66
N ALA A 381 4.96 -28.30 6.47
CA ALA A 381 5.40 -28.90 5.21
C ALA A 381 6.63 -28.17 4.67
N ALA A 382 7.66 -28.90 4.29
CA ALA A 382 8.92 -28.35 3.83
C ALA A 382 9.45 -29.10 2.60
N ARG A 383 10.22 -28.39 1.76
CA ARG A 383 11.09 -29.04 0.79
C ARG A 383 12.48 -29.18 1.42
N PHE A 384 12.91 -30.45 1.58
CA PHE A 384 14.13 -30.81 2.27
C PHE A 384 15.35 -30.78 1.36
N GLY A 385 15.20 -31.19 0.12
CA GLY A 385 16.25 -31.26 -0.91
C GLY A 385 15.67 -31.20 -2.32
N GLY A 386 16.42 -31.59 -3.33
CA GLY A 386 16.05 -31.55 -4.74
C GLY A 386 14.64 -32.08 -5.06
N ASP A 387 14.39 -33.34 -4.77
CA ASP A 387 13.14 -34.10 -4.93
C ASP A 387 12.54 -34.53 -3.58
N GLU A 388 13.13 -34.10 -2.47
CA GLU A 388 12.80 -34.51 -1.12
C GLU A 388 11.92 -33.47 -0.42
N PHE A 389 10.88 -33.98 0.28
CA PHE A 389 9.93 -33.22 1.08
C PHE A 389 9.87 -33.76 2.49
N ALA A 390 9.51 -32.91 3.43
CA ALA A 390 9.36 -33.30 4.84
C ALA A 390 8.08 -32.72 5.43
N LEU A 391 7.46 -33.47 6.36
CA LEU A 391 6.36 -32.99 7.19
C LEU A 391 6.73 -33.13 8.64
N VAL A 392 6.41 -32.14 9.46
CA VAL A 392 6.40 -32.22 10.91
C VAL A 392 4.94 -32.21 11.35
N LEU A 393 4.51 -33.27 12.04
CA LEU A 393 3.13 -33.48 12.46
C LEU A 393 3.05 -33.45 14.00
N PRO A 394 2.75 -32.32 14.61
CA PRO A 394 2.61 -32.19 16.05
C PRO A 394 1.50 -33.14 16.61
N GLU A 395 1.67 -33.63 17.83
CA GLU A 395 0.69 -34.45 18.55
C GLU A 395 0.21 -35.64 17.72
N THR A 396 1.12 -36.27 16.97
CA THR A 396 0.80 -37.37 16.05
C THR A 396 1.69 -38.56 16.32
N GLY A 397 1.05 -39.70 16.66
CA GLY A 397 1.74 -40.97 16.84
C GLY A 397 1.87 -41.77 15.53
N ASP A 398 2.51 -42.94 15.63
CA ASP A 398 2.93 -43.77 14.49
C ASP A 398 1.80 -44.12 13.51
N ALA A 399 0.73 -44.74 13.98
CA ALA A 399 -0.37 -45.16 13.12
C ALA A 399 -1.02 -43.98 12.39
N ALA A 400 -1.19 -42.83 13.07
CA ALA A 400 -1.75 -41.62 12.49
C ALA A 400 -0.80 -40.97 11.47
N ALA A 401 0.51 -40.98 11.75
CA ALA A 401 1.53 -40.49 10.84
C ALA A 401 1.58 -41.30 9.53
N TRP A 402 1.56 -42.63 9.63
CA TRP A 402 1.48 -43.50 8.47
C TRP A 402 0.18 -43.33 7.67
N HIS A 403 -0.94 -43.08 8.36
CA HIS A 403 -2.20 -42.78 7.66
C HIS A 403 -2.11 -41.50 6.87
N VAL A 404 -1.54 -40.44 7.44
CA VAL A 404 -1.32 -39.15 6.73
C VAL A 404 -0.38 -39.34 5.53
N ALA A 405 0.76 -40.02 5.75
CA ALA A 405 1.77 -40.26 4.72
C ALA A 405 1.18 -41.05 3.52
N ARG A 406 0.45 -42.11 3.76
CA ARG A 406 -0.21 -42.92 2.70
C ARG A 406 -1.29 -42.12 1.97
N ARG A 407 -2.13 -41.40 2.70
CA ARG A 407 -3.16 -40.55 2.11
C ARG A 407 -2.57 -39.54 1.16
N ILE A 408 -1.44 -38.92 1.50
CA ILE A 408 -0.74 -37.95 0.64
C ILE A 408 -0.17 -38.67 -0.58
N ALA A 409 0.53 -39.79 -0.41
CA ALA A 409 1.08 -40.57 -1.51
C ALA A 409 0.00 -41.00 -2.51
N ASP A 410 -1.16 -41.46 -2.01
CA ASP A 410 -2.32 -41.81 -2.83
C ASP A 410 -2.91 -40.61 -3.59
N ARG A 411 -2.97 -39.43 -2.96
CA ARG A 411 -3.45 -38.20 -3.62
C ARG A 411 -2.50 -37.75 -4.71
N VAL A 412 -1.19 -37.78 -4.49
CA VAL A 412 -0.17 -37.45 -5.48
C VAL A 412 -0.28 -38.39 -6.69
N SER A 413 -0.47 -39.70 -6.48
CA SER A 413 -0.56 -40.67 -7.57
C SER A 413 -1.87 -40.59 -8.36
N ARG A 414 -2.93 -39.98 -7.80
CA ARG A 414 -4.28 -39.88 -8.38
C ARG A 414 -4.65 -38.47 -8.82
N ASP A 415 -3.70 -37.55 -8.95
CA ASP A 415 -4.00 -36.16 -9.30
C ASP A 415 -4.52 -36.00 -10.75
N GLY A 416 -4.42 -37.03 -11.59
CA GLY A 416 -4.98 -37.07 -12.95
C GLY A 416 -4.17 -36.33 -14.00
N GLU A 417 -3.05 -35.72 -13.63
CA GLU A 417 -2.21 -34.95 -14.56
C GLU A 417 -1.03 -35.77 -15.11
N GLN A 418 -0.54 -35.35 -16.29
CA GLN A 418 0.65 -35.96 -16.91
C GLN A 418 1.90 -35.11 -16.70
N PRO A 419 3.07 -35.71 -16.50
CA PRO A 419 3.29 -37.15 -16.31
C PRO A 419 2.73 -37.63 -14.97
N VAL A 420 2.35 -38.91 -14.90
CA VAL A 420 1.97 -39.54 -13.63
C VAL A 420 3.15 -39.49 -12.68
N ILE A 421 2.92 -38.97 -11.48
CA ILE A 421 3.93 -38.84 -10.45
C ILE A 421 3.58 -39.69 -9.23
N SER A 422 4.58 -40.11 -8.49
CA SER A 422 4.40 -40.81 -7.22
C SER A 422 5.48 -40.42 -6.22
N VAL A 423 5.19 -40.59 -4.94
CA VAL A 423 6.15 -40.34 -3.88
C VAL A 423 6.37 -41.61 -3.03
N SER A 424 7.61 -41.80 -2.63
CA SER A 424 7.96 -42.77 -1.59
C SER A 424 7.97 -42.05 -0.25
N VAL A 425 7.58 -42.75 0.84
CA VAL A 425 7.38 -42.15 2.18
C VAL A 425 8.11 -42.93 3.25
N GLY A 426 8.66 -42.23 4.24
CA GLY A 426 9.25 -42.79 5.46
C GLY A 426 8.77 -42.01 6.68
N VAL A 427 8.57 -42.68 7.79
CA VAL A 427 8.01 -42.09 9.02
C VAL A 427 8.93 -42.38 10.21
N ALA A 428 9.12 -41.38 11.07
CA ALA A 428 9.74 -41.50 12.38
C ALA A 428 8.93 -40.73 13.43
N VAL A 429 8.89 -41.22 14.66
CA VAL A 429 8.10 -40.67 15.76
C VAL A 429 8.98 -40.37 16.98
N HIS A 430 8.95 -39.13 17.44
CA HIS A 430 9.59 -38.71 18.69
C HIS A 430 8.71 -39.13 19.89
N PRO A 431 9.29 -39.64 21.00
CA PRO A 431 10.72 -39.94 21.21
C PRO A 431 11.15 -41.33 20.79
N ARG A 432 10.22 -42.19 20.34
CA ARG A 432 10.43 -43.62 20.08
C ARG A 432 11.59 -43.91 19.11
N ASP A 433 11.64 -43.20 17.99
CA ASP A 433 12.59 -43.45 16.88
C ASP A 433 13.83 -42.57 16.95
N GLY A 434 13.81 -41.56 17.85
CA GLY A 434 14.93 -40.65 18.10
C GLY A 434 14.54 -39.51 19.02
N ALA A 435 15.47 -39.09 19.87
CA ALA A 435 15.30 -37.99 20.82
C ALA A 435 15.95 -36.67 20.32
N SER A 436 16.76 -36.75 19.25
CA SER A 436 17.43 -35.61 18.63
C SER A 436 16.97 -35.41 17.20
N LEU A 437 17.19 -34.19 16.66
CA LEU A 437 16.92 -33.85 15.27
C LEU A 437 17.55 -34.83 14.30
N GLU A 438 18.85 -35.07 14.44
CA GLU A 438 19.59 -36.02 13.59
C GLU A 438 19.07 -37.43 13.71
N GLY A 439 18.77 -37.89 14.95
CA GLY A 439 18.23 -39.21 15.20
C GLY A 439 16.90 -39.44 14.49
N LEU A 440 15.98 -38.47 14.55
CA LEU A 440 14.68 -38.51 13.89
C LEU A 440 14.79 -38.49 12.37
N LEU A 441 15.61 -37.60 11.82
CA LEU A 441 15.80 -37.53 10.37
C LEU A 441 16.42 -38.81 9.82
N ASN A 442 17.43 -39.35 10.50
CA ASN A 442 18.05 -40.63 10.12
C ASN A 442 17.07 -41.84 10.24
N ALA A 443 16.17 -41.81 11.22
CA ALA A 443 15.16 -42.89 11.37
C ALA A 443 14.11 -42.77 10.23
N ALA A 444 13.66 -41.55 9.90
CA ALA A 444 12.72 -41.34 8.81
C ALA A 444 13.33 -41.69 7.45
N ASP A 445 14.62 -41.38 7.23
CA ASP A 445 15.35 -41.75 6.01
C ASP A 445 15.50 -43.25 5.83
N ARG A 446 15.87 -43.98 6.89
CA ARG A 446 15.88 -45.44 6.85
C ARG A 446 14.50 -46.02 6.50
N SER A 447 13.44 -45.50 7.10
CA SER A 447 12.06 -45.90 6.81
C SER A 447 11.68 -45.61 5.34
N LEU A 448 12.13 -44.51 4.79
CA LEU A 448 11.94 -44.13 3.39
C LEU A 448 12.70 -45.10 2.45
N TYR A 449 13.96 -45.37 2.77
CA TYR A 449 14.79 -46.30 2.00
C TYR A 449 14.17 -47.69 1.92
N ASP A 450 13.66 -48.26 3.06
CA ASP A 450 12.96 -49.53 3.10
C ASP A 450 11.73 -49.57 2.21
N THR A 451 10.98 -48.45 2.15
CA THR A 451 9.80 -48.31 1.30
C THR A 451 10.20 -48.31 -0.19
N LYS A 452 11.23 -47.55 -0.57
CA LYS A 452 11.77 -47.53 -1.92
C LYS A 452 12.28 -48.93 -2.35
N SER A 453 12.99 -49.62 -1.49
CA SER A 453 13.56 -50.96 -1.79
C SER A 453 12.49 -52.00 -2.05
N ARG A 454 11.45 -52.05 -1.21
CA ARG A 454 10.29 -52.97 -1.38
C ARG A 454 9.53 -52.66 -2.68
N ARG A 455 9.42 -51.41 -3.09
CA ARG A 455 8.75 -51.02 -4.33
C ARG A 455 9.53 -51.46 -5.55
N ARG A 456 10.87 -51.27 -5.55
CA ARG A 456 11.77 -51.73 -6.63
C ARG A 456 11.70 -53.24 -6.80
N GLN A 457 11.70 -54.02 -5.70
CA GLN A 457 11.56 -55.46 -5.77
C GLN A 457 10.24 -55.92 -6.38
N ARG A 458 9.13 -55.24 -6.07
CA ARG A 458 7.81 -55.53 -6.66
C ARG A 458 7.74 -55.21 -8.15
N ALA A 459 8.38 -54.11 -8.59
CA ALA A 459 8.44 -53.72 -10.00
C ALA A 459 9.32 -54.63 -10.85
N HIS A 460 10.27 -55.41 -10.26
CA HIS A 460 11.07 -56.40 -10.94
C HIS A 460 10.42 -57.80 -10.90
N ALA A 461 9.40 -58.00 -10.11
CA ALA A 461 8.66 -59.28 -9.97
C ALA A 461 7.35 -59.34 -10.76
N SER A 462 6.95 -58.24 -11.34
CA SER A 462 5.78 -58.05 -12.24
C SER A 462 6.23 -57.84 -13.70
#